data_98851b0fa7502c1d18c3f40d3c5a74ac
#
_entry.id   98851b0fa7502c1d18c3f40d3c5a74ac
#
_cell.length_a   1.000
_cell.length_b   1.000
_cell.length_c   1.000
_cell.angle_alpha   90.00
_cell.angle_beta   90.00
_cell.angle_gamma   90.00
#
_symmetry.space_group_name_H-M   'P 1'
#
loop_
_entity.id
_entity.type
_entity.pdbx_description
1 polymer ?
#
loop_
_entity_poly.entity_id
_entity_poly.type
_entity_poly.pdbx_seq_one_letter_code
_entity_poly.pdbx_strand_id
1 'polypeptide(L)'
;SDVAGYDLLEPLADLDYVKSQGINGPIFALIALDSHDYEIPKAVAGKTQTTREALIDAILAAQLSDGGWNVNGNGADADMTAMAIQALAPYYSSNAKVKSAVDDALKRLSKMQEVNGGYTSWGTANAESVAQVIVALTSLGIDPASDGRFIKNGYSTLDALATFYNDKGGFKHSQSDTTSSNGLATEQAYYALASWYRLKAGKTSLYDMSDVTTMSKIIEKTVVNGGDSAKDPKKDTLASGSSLAASGTTRSITKKATIKLGKMTEAAKAALD
;
A
#
# COMPACT_ATOMS: atom_id res chain seq x y z
N SER A 1 19.46 4.90 -3.96
CA SER A 1 18.85 5.44 -2.75
C SER A 1 19.64 5.02 -1.53
N ASP A 2 20.36 5.94 -0.96
CA ASP A 2 21.19 5.70 0.24
C ASP A 2 20.33 5.92 1.49
N VAL A 3 20.19 4.86 2.30
CA VAL A 3 19.55 4.92 3.62
C VAL A 3 20.57 4.44 4.64
N ALA A 4 21.12 5.35 5.42
CA ALA A 4 22.14 5.07 6.44
C ALA A 4 23.38 4.33 5.88
N GLY A 5 23.81 4.64 4.65
CA GLY A 5 24.95 4.02 3.98
C GLY A 5 24.62 2.74 3.19
N TYR A 6 23.35 2.34 3.12
CA TYR A 6 22.90 1.17 2.35
C TYR A 6 22.13 1.58 1.10
N ASP A 7 22.51 1.07 -0.06
CA ASP A 7 21.68 1.19 -1.26
C ASP A 7 20.59 0.12 -1.26
N LEU A 8 19.36 0.53 -0.93
CA LEU A 8 18.22 -0.37 -0.88
C LEU A 8 17.75 -0.87 -2.26
N LEU A 9 18.23 -0.27 -3.35
CA LEU A 9 17.91 -0.70 -4.72
C LEU A 9 18.88 -1.75 -5.23
N GLU A 10 20.09 -1.83 -4.67
CA GLU A 10 21.12 -2.77 -5.14
C GLU A 10 20.62 -4.23 -5.20
N PRO A 11 19.95 -4.78 -4.17
CA PRO A 11 19.43 -6.15 -4.23
C PRO A 11 18.38 -6.37 -5.32
N LEU A 12 17.69 -5.32 -5.75
CA LEU A 12 16.65 -5.41 -6.79
C LEU A 12 17.26 -5.54 -8.20
N ALA A 13 18.57 -5.36 -8.37
CA ALA A 13 19.26 -5.51 -9.65
C ALA A 13 19.30 -6.96 -10.15
N ASP A 14 19.29 -7.94 -9.24
CA ASP A 14 19.37 -9.37 -9.54
C ASP A 14 17.96 -9.99 -9.60
N LEU A 15 17.49 -10.29 -10.81
CA LEU A 15 16.15 -10.86 -11.03
C LEU A 15 15.97 -12.22 -10.33
N ASP A 16 17.01 -13.05 -10.27
CA ASP A 16 16.90 -14.36 -9.63
C ASP A 16 16.77 -14.21 -8.11
N TYR A 17 17.47 -13.23 -7.53
CA TYR A 17 17.28 -12.87 -6.12
C TYR A 17 15.87 -12.36 -5.84
N VAL A 18 15.36 -11.44 -6.66
CA VAL A 18 13.99 -10.93 -6.53
C VAL A 18 12.98 -12.09 -6.60
N LYS A 19 13.11 -12.99 -7.58
CA LYS A 19 12.20 -14.14 -7.76
C LYS A 19 12.31 -15.19 -6.66
N SER A 20 13.38 -15.20 -5.87
CA SER A 20 13.53 -16.13 -4.73
C SER A 20 12.45 -15.95 -3.64
N GLN A 21 11.78 -14.79 -3.61
CA GLN A 21 10.63 -14.51 -2.73
C GLN A 21 9.29 -15.01 -3.30
N GLY A 22 9.30 -15.87 -4.32
CA GLY A 22 8.09 -16.25 -5.03
C GLY A 22 7.45 -15.05 -5.71
N ILE A 23 6.13 -15.08 -5.87
CA ILE A 23 5.39 -14.01 -6.56
C ILE A 23 5.46 -12.65 -5.82
N ASN A 24 5.67 -12.65 -4.50
CA ASN A 24 5.85 -11.43 -3.72
C ASN A 24 7.03 -10.59 -4.22
N GLY A 25 8.14 -11.24 -4.58
CA GLY A 25 9.34 -10.55 -5.02
C GLY A 25 9.11 -9.63 -6.23
N PRO A 26 8.67 -10.15 -7.38
CA PRO A 26 8.35 -9.32 -8.55
C PRO A 26 7.30 -8.23 -8.28
N ILE A 27 6.24 -8.53 -7.51
CA ILE A 27 5.19 -7.57 -7.17
C ILE A 27 5.79 -6.38 -6.41
N PHE A 28 6.44 -6.64 -5.27
CA PHE A 28 6.94 -5.54 -4.43
C PHE A 28 8.17 -4.86 -5.01
N ALA A 29 9.00 -5.55 -5.79
CA ALA A 29 10.09 -4.93 -6.53
C ALA A 29 9.55 -3.92 -7.56
N LEU A 30 8.50 -4.28 -8.30
CA LEU A 30 7.89 -3.39 -9.28
C LEU A 30 7.27 -2.16 -8.61
N ILE A 31 6.48 -2.34 -7.53
CA ILE A 31 5.90 -1.24 -6.75
C ILE A 31 7.00 -0.31 -6.22
N ALA A 32 8.08 -0.86 -5.65
CA ALA A 32 9.17 -0.07 -5.10
C ALA A 32 9.90 0.74 -6.18
N LEU A 33 10.19 0.13 -7.32
CA LEU A 33 10.88 0.80 -8.43
C LEU A 33 10.02 1.91 -9.06
N ASP A 34 8.71 1.69 -9.17
CA ASP A 34 7.79 2.64 -9.79
C ASP A 34 7.38 3.78 -8.85
N SER A 35 7.51 3.60 -7.53
CA SER A 35 7.07 4.59 -6.53
C SER A 35 7.73 5.98 -6.71
N HIS A 36 8.87 6.05 -7.32
CA HIS A 36 9.61 7.27 -7.63
C HIS A 36 10.40 7.16 -8.94
N ASP A 37 9.95 6.30 -9.86
CA ASP A 37 10.62 6.00 -11.14
C ASP A 37 12.13 5.74 -10.98
N TYR A 38 12.47 4.89 -9.99
CA TYR A 38 13.86 4.60 -9.69
C TYR A 38 14.55 3.87 -10.85
N GLU A 39 15.76 4.31 -11.18
CA GLU A 39 16.64 3.54 -12.06
C GLU A 39 17.04 2.22 -11.39
N ILE A 40 16.96 1.13 -12.15
CA ILE A 40 17.38 -0.18 -11.66
C ILE A 40 18.91 -0.26 -11.72
N PRO A 41 19.61 -0.51 -10.59
CA PRO A 41 21.05 -0.62 -10.61
C PRO A 41 21.53 -1.73 -11.55
N LYS A 42 22.75 -1.61 -12.05
CA LYS A 42 23.35 -2.65 -12.87
C LYS A 42 23.64 -3.89 -12.02
N ALA A 43 23.15 -5.04 -12.46
CA ALA A 43 23.45 -6.31 -11.81
C ALA A 43 24.97 -6.61 -11.88
N VAL A 44 25.49 -7.22 -10.82
CA VAL A 44 26.88 -7.67 -10.79
C VAL A 44 27.14 -8.78 -11.83
N ALA A 45 28.35 -8.92 -12.27
CA ALA A 45 28.74 -9.93 -13.29
C ALA A 45 28.26 -11.33 -12.89
N GLY A 46 27.66 -12.05 -13.83
CA GLY A 46 27.13 -13.40 -13.62
C GLY A 46 25.71 -13.46 -13.00
N LYS A 47 25.08 -12.31 -12.75
CA LYS A 47 23.69 -12.20 -12.29
C LYS A 47 22.74 -11.81 -13.42
N THR A 48 21.47 -12.14 -13.28
CA THR A 48 20.44 -11.79 -14.26
C THR A 48 19.93 -10.38 -13.99
N GLN A 49 20.08 -9.48 -14.98
CA GLN A 49 19.62 -8.10 -14.85
C GLN A 49 18.10 -8.04 -14.69
N THR A 50 17.63 -7.41 -13.64
CA THR A 50 16.22 -7.05 -13.48
C THR A 50 15.83 -5.94 -14.45
N THR A 51 14.68 -6.07 -15.08
CA THR A 51 14.01 -4.99 -15.81
C THR A 51 12.53 -4.94 -15.41
N ARG A 52 11.87 -3.83 -15.64
CA ARG A 52 10.42 -3.71 -15.38
C ARG A 52 9.62 -4.72 -16.19
N GLU A 53 10.00 -4.92 -17.46
CA GLU A 53 9.39 -5.93 -18.35
C GLU A 53 9.51 -7.34 -17.77
N ALA A 54 10.70 -7.70 -17.27
CA ALA A 54 10.93 -9.03 -16.68
C ALA A 54 10.10 -9.24 -15.39
N LEU A 55 9.91 -8.20 -14.60
CA LEU A 55 9.02 -8.23 -13.42
C LEU A 55 7.56 -8.38 -13.81
N ILE A 56 7.09 -7.60 -14.79
CA ILE A 56 5.74 -7.71 -15.35
C ILE A 56 5.50 -9.12 -15.90
N ASP A 57 6.41 -9.62 -16.74
CA ASP A 57 6.28 -10.95 -17.32
C ASP A 57 6.24 -12.05 -16.24
N ALA A 58 7.04 -11.93 -15.18
CA ALA A 58 7.00 -12.85 -14.05
C ALA A 58 5.64 -12.82 -13.31
N ILE A 59 5.06 -11.65 -13.11
CA ILE A 59 3.73 -11.50 -12.49
C ILE A 59 2.66 -12.10 -13.41
N LEU A 60 2.68 -11.77 -14.69
CA LEU A 60 1.70 -12.29 -15.66
C LEU A 60 1.79 -13.82 -15.82
N ALA A 61 3.01 -14.38 -15.84
CA ALA A 61 3.22 -15.83 -15.93
C ALA A 61 2.72 -16.61 -14.70
N ALA A 62 2.61 -15.95 -13.57
CA ALA A 62 2.09 -16.56 -12.34
C ALA A 62 0.57 -16.43 -12.18
N GLN A 63 -0.15 -15.79 -13.13
CA GLN A 63 -1.60 -15.69 -13.07
C GLN A 63 -2.24 -17.07 -13.20
N LEU A 64 -3.19 -17.36 -12.32
CA LEU A 64 -3.91 -18.62 -12.28
C LEU A 64 -5.04 -18.64 -13.31
N SER A 65 -5.48 -19.84 -13.68
CA SER A 65 -6.56 -20.04 -14.66
C SER A 65 -7.92 -19.44 -14.23
N ASP A 66 -8.08 -19.16 -12.94
CA ASP A 66 -9.27 -18.49 -12.39
C ASP A 66 -9.21 -16.96 -12.45
N GLY A 67 -8.11 -16.42 -12.97
CA GLY A 67 -7.88 -15.00 -13.21
C GLY A 67 -7.17 -14.26 -12.08
N GLY A 68 -6.85 -14.90 -10.96
CA GLY A 68 -6.16 -14.26 -9.84
C GLY A 68 -4.74 -14.76 -9.61
N TRP A 69 -4.18 -14.47 -8.44
CA TRP A 69 -2.86 -14.90 -8.00
C TRP A 69 -2.92 -15.52 -6.60
N ASN A 70 -1.95 -16.39 -6.30
CA ASN A 70 -1.73 -16.96 -4.97
C ASN A 70 -0.27 -17.36 -4.82
N VAL A 71 0.24 -17.37 -3.59
CA VAL A 71 1.62 -17.80 -3.28
C VAL A 71 1.86 -19.28 -3.51
N ASN A 72 0.84 -20.13 -3.39
CA ASN A 72 0.93 -21.59 -3.49
C ASN A 72 0.28 -22.18 -4.77
N GLY A 73 -0.27 -21.35 -5.65
CA GLY A 73 -0.88 -21.78 -6.91
C GLY A 73 -2.25 -22.51 -6.80
N ASN A 74 -2.86 -22.57 -5.63
CA ASN A 74 -4.10 -23.34 -5.36
C ASN A 74 -5.38 -22.45 -5.39
N GLY A 75 -5.63 -21.78 -6.50
CA GLY A 75 -6.75 -20.85 -6.64
C GLY A 75 -6.41 -19.45 -6.13
N ALA A 76 -7.11 -18.45 -6.63
CA ALA A 76 -6.84 -17.05 -6.30
C ALA A 76 -7.03 -16.76 -4.82
N ASP A 77 -6.10 -16.02 -4.26
CA ASP A 77 -6.18 -15.39 -2.96
C ASP A 77 -6.47 -13.88 -3.12
N ALA A 78 -7.27 -13.30 -2.23
CA ALA A 78 -7.68 -11.91 -2.36
C ALA A 78 -6.49 -10.95 -2.21
N ASP A 79 -5.61 -11.21 -1.24
CA ASP A 79 -4.45 -10.36 -0.96
C ASP A 79 -3.48 -10.38 -2.13
N MET A 80 -3.07 -11.59 -2.57
CA MET A 80 -2.11 -11.72 -3.66
C MET A 80 -2.66 -11.19 -4.98
N THR A 81 -3.95 -11.40 -5.26
CA THR A 81 -4.60 -10.86 -6.46
C THR A 81 -4.62 -9.33 -6.41
N ALA A 82 -4.97 -8.75 -5.26
CA ALA A 82 -4.98 -7.31 -5.08
C ALA A 82 -3.56 -6.70 -5.18
N MET A 83 -2.56 -7.32 -4.55
CA MET A 83 -1.16 -6.86 -4.63
C MET A 83 -0.61 -6.93 -6.06
N ALA A 84 -0.92 -7.98 -6.83
CA ALA A 84 -0.55 -8.08 -8.24
C ALA A 84 -1.20 -6.96 -9.07
N ILE A 85 -2.48 -6.65 -8.85
CA ILE A 85 -3.15 -5.51 -9.49
C ILE A 85 -2.44 -4.19 -9.15
N GLN A 86 -2.07 -3.97 -7.89
CA GLN A 86 -1.36 -2.74 -7.47
C GLN A 86 -0.05 -2.56 -8.24
N ALA A 87 0.75 -3.62 -8.38
CA ALA A 87 1.99 -3.58 -9.14
C ALA A 87 1.78 -3.34 -10.64
N LEU A 88 0.71 -3.89 -11.22
CA LEU A 88 0.41 -3.81 -12.63
C LEU A 88 -0.38 -2.55 -13.02
N ALA A 89 -0.96 -1.84 -12.07
CA ALA A 89 -1.83 -0.69 -12.32
C ALA A 89 -1.18 0.42 -13.18
N PRO A 90 0.10 0.80 -13.01
CA PRO A 90 0.74 1.80 -13.87
C PRO A 90 0.77 1.40 -15.37
N TYR A 91 0.72 0.12 -15.66
CA TYR A 91 0.83 -0.44 -17.03
C TYR A 91 -0.53 -0.79 -17.64
N TYR A 92 -1.62 -0.64 -16.90
CA TYR A 92 -2.97 -1.07 -17.30
C TYR A 92 -3.45 -0.43 -18.61
N SER A 93 -3.16 0.85 -18.83
CA SER A 93 -3.59 1.57 -20.04
C SER A 93 -2.65 1.39 -21.24
N SER A 94 -1.38 1.06 -21.00
CA SER A 94 -0.32 1.03 -22.02
C SER A 94 0.06 -0.38 -22.50
N ASN A 95 -0.26 -1.43 -21.73
CA ASN A 95 0.11 -2.80 -22.01
C ASN A 95 -1.12 -3.71 -22.12
N ALA A 96 -1.43 -4.20 -23.32
CA ALA A 96 -2.63 -5.01 -23.59
C ALA A 96 -2.67 -6.33 -22.80
N LYS A 97 -1.50 -6.97 -22.53
CA LYS A 97 -1.43 -8.20 -21.74
C LYS A 97 -1.75 -7.90 -20.27
N VAL A 98 -1.19 -6.83 -19.74
CA VAL A 98 -1.50 -6.36 -18.38
C VAL A 98 -2.97 -6.03 -18.26
N LYS A 99 -3.53 -5.30 -19.23
CA LYS A 99 -4.95 -4.96 -19.23
C LYS A 99 -5.84 -6.20 -19.16
N SER A 100 -5.57 -7.20 -20.00
CA SER A 100 -6.34 -8.45 -19.99
C SER A 100 -6.25 -9.17 -18.64
N ALA A 101 -5.05 -9.32 -18.11
CA ALA A 101 -4.80 -9.99 -16.83
C ALA A 101 -5.50 -9.28 -15.66
N VAL A 102 -5.41 -7.95 -15.61
CA VAL A 102 -6.06 -7.14 -14.57
C VAL A 102 -7.59 -7.17 -14.71
N ASP A 103 -8.13 -7.14 -15.92
CA ASP A 103 -9.59 -7.25 -16.15
C ASP A 103 -10.13 -8.60 -15.62
N ASP A 104 -9.40 -9.70 -15.83
CA ASP A 104 -9.77 -11.01 -15.29
C ASP A 104 -9.64 -11.07 -13.77
N ALA A 105 -8.60 -10.46 -13.21
CA ALA A 105 -8.41 -10.34 -11.78
C ALA A 105 -9.51 -9.51 -11.09
N LEU A 106 -9.95 -8.41 -11.70
CA LEU A 106 -11.09 -7.62 -11.18
C LEU A 106 -12.38 -8.44 -11.17
N LYS A 107 -12.65 -9.23 -12.23
CA LYS A 107 -13.78 -10.17 -12.25
C LYS A 107 -13.66 -11.21 -11.14
N ARG A 108 -12.44 -11.72 -10.91
CA ARG A 108 -12.18 -12.70 -9.85
C ARG A 108 -12.41 -12.11 -8.46
N LEU A 109 -11.83 -10.94 -8.15
CA LEU A 109 -12.05 -10.24 -6.88
C LEU A 109 -13.53 -9.92 -6.64
N SER A 110 -14.26 -9.48 -7.67
CA SER A 110 -15.71 -9.24 -7.54
C SER A 110 -16.49 -10.51 -7.20
N LYS A 111 -16.06 -11.69 -7.70
CA LYS A 111 -16.68 -12.99 -7.35
C LYS A 111 -16.29 -13.47 -5.96
N MET A 112 -15.09 -13.12 -5.48
CA MET A 112 -14.62 -13.50 -4.14
C MET A 112 -15.20 -12.62 -3.04
N GLN A 113 -15.71 -11.44 -3.39
CA GLN A 113 -16.29 -10.51 -2.43
C GLN A 113 -17.50 -11.13 -1.75
N GLU A 114 -17.51 -11.10 -0.42
CA GLU A 114 -18.58 -11.64 0.41
C GLU A 114 -19.81 -10.72 0.44
N VAL A 115 -20.92 -11.25 0.92
CA VAL A 115 -22.21 -10.58 0.97
C VAL A 115 -22.21 -9.30 1.83
N ASN A 116 -21.27 -9.19 2.76
CA ASN A 116 -21.03 -8.01 3.61
C ASN A 116 -20.01 -7.01 3.03
N GLY A 117 -19.58 -7.20 1.79
CA GLY A 117 -18.59 -6.38 1.13
C GLY A 117 -17.13 -6.74 1.42
N GLY A 118 -16.88 -7.71 2.31
CA GLY A 118 -15.56 -8.13 2.78
C GLY A 118 -14.88 -9.19 1.93
N TYR A 119 -13.73 -9.64 2.44
CA TYR A 119 -12.91 -10.69 1.84
C TYR A 119 -12.35 -11.64 2.88
N THR A 120 -12.19 -12.89 2.49
CA THR A 120 -11.55 -13.95 3.29
C THR A 120 -10.25 -14.36 2.62
N SER A 121 -9.17 -14.47 3.38
CA SER A 121 -7.90 -15.06 3.00
C SER A 121 -7.50 -16.10 4.04
N TRP A 122 -6.96 -17.24 3.59
CA TRP A 122 -6.59 -18.36 4.46
C TRP A 122 -7.69 -18.82 5.44
N GLY A 123 -8.95 -18.71 5.02
CA GLY A 123 -10.10 -19.14 5.82
C GLY A 123 -10.55 -18.14 6.88
N THR A 124 -9.97 -16.95 6.93
CA THR A 124 -10.34 -15.90 7.88
C THR A 124 -10.77 -14.63 7.14
N ALA A 125 -11.97 -14.13 7.42
CA ALA A 125 -12.39 -12.80 7.02
C ALA A 125 -11.60 -11.77 7.84
N ASN A 126 -10.83 -10.91 7.16
CA ASN A 126 -9.87 -10.03 7.83
C ASN A 126 -9.78 -8.64 7.19
N ALA A 127 -9.33 -7.68 7.99
CA ALA A 127 -9.21 -6.28 7.58
C ALA A 127 -8.14 -6.08 6.50
N GLU A 128 -7.06 -6.84 6.55
CA GLU A 128 -5.92 -6.72 5.64
C GLU A 128 -6.34 -7.07 4.21
N SER A 129 -7.08 -8.16 4.01
CA SER A 129 -7.60 -8.54 2.69
C SER A 129 -8.51 -7.47 2.10
N VAL A 130 -9.39 -6.89 2.93
CA VAL A 130 -10.24 -5.77 2.52
C VAL A 130 -9.40 -4.55 2.14
N ALA A 131 -8.38 -4.22 2.94
CA ALA A 131 -7.49 -3.09 2.71
C ALA A 131 -6.71 -3.24 1.39
N GLN A 132 -6.16 -4.44 1.11
CA GLN A 132 -5.44 -4.71 -0.13
C GLN A 132 -6.32 -4.50 -1.36
N VAL A 133 -7.59 -4.95 -1.30
CA VAL A 133 -8.53 -4.77 -2.42
C VAL A 133 -8.88 -3.29 -2.60
N ILE A 134 -9.07 -2.51 -1.54
CA ILE A 134 -9.29 -1.07 -1.64
C ILE A 134 -8.12 -0.39 -2.36
N VAL A 135 -6.87 -0.71 -2.00
CA VAL A 135 -5.68 -0.14 -2.66
C VAL A 135 -5.61 -0.55 -4.13
N ALA A 136 -5.89 -1.81 -4.46
CA ALA A 136 -5.91 -2.29 -5.84
C ALA A 136 -6.93 -1.53 -6.70
N LEU A 137 -8.15 -1.33 -6.20
CA LEU A 137 -9.19 -0.59 -6.91
C LEU A 137 -8.80 0.87 -7.12
N THR A 138 -8.34 1.54 -6.06
CA THR A 138 -7.94 2.95 -6.12
C THR A 138 -6.74 3.18 -7.02
N SER A 139 -5.80 2.24 -7.10
CA SER A 139 -4.65 2.30 -8.03
C SER A 139 -5.08 2.30 -9.51
N LEU A 140 -6.24 1.74 -9.81
CA LEU A 140 -6.87 1.75 -11.14
C LEU A 140 -7.87 2.90 -11.34
N GLY A 141 -8.00 3.82 -10.40
CA GLY A 141 -8.99 4.89 -10.45
C GLY A 141 -10.43 4.43 -10.18
N ILE A 142 -10.63 3.22 -9.65
CA ILE A 142 -11.94 2.65 -9.33
C ILE A 142 -12.31 3.03 -7.90
N ASP A 143 -13.48 3.65 -7.72
CA ASP A 143 -13.97 4.01 -6.38
C ASP A 143 -14.60 2.79 -5.68
N PRO A 144 -13.98 2.26 -4.61
CA PRO A 144 -14.47 1.10 -3.87
C PRO A 144 -15.80 1.34 -3.15
N ALA A 145 -16.21 2.61 -2.99
CA ALA A 145 -17.48 2.97 -2.35
C ALA A 145 -18.68 2.97 -3.30
N SER A 146 -18.46 3.00 -4.62
CA SER A 146 -19.55 3.24 -5.57
C SER A 146 -19.52 2.37 -6.83
N ASP A 147 -18.44 1.66 -7.12
CA ASP A 147 -18.39 0.77 -8.28
C ASP A 147 -19.27 -0.47 -8.03
N GLY A 148 -20.30 -0.64 -8.85
CA GLY A 148 -21.31 -1.70 -8.68
C GLY A 148 -20.76 -3.13 -8.72
N ARG A 149 -19.56 -3.34 -9.27
CA ARG A 149 -18.90 -4.66 -9.25
C ARG A 149 -18.49 -5.07 -7.84
N PHE A 150 -18.22 -4.07 -6.97
CA PHE A 150 -17.71 -4.22 -5.61
C PHE A 150 -18.71 -3.78 -4.53
N ILE A 151 -20.00 -3.74 -4.88
CA ILE A 151 -21.11 -3.58 -3.93
C ILE A 151 -21.88 -4.91 -3.85
N LYS A 152 -21.96 -5.50 -2.65
CA LYS A 152 -22.69 -6.74 -2.38
C LYS A 152 -23.78 -6.48 -1.35
N ASN A 153 -25.02 -6.79 -1.67
CA ASN A 153 -26.19 -6.52 -0.79
C ASN A 153 -26.23 -5.08 -0.25
N GLY A 154 -25.71 -4.11 -1.02
CA GLY A 154 -25.64 -2.72 -0.59
C GLY A 154 -24.39 -2.36 0.22
N TYR A 155 -23.53 -3.31 0.55
CA TYR A 155 -22.27 -3.07 1.27
C TYR A 155 -21.09 -2.95 0.32
N SER A 156 -20.34 -1.88 0.47
CA SER A 156 -19.08 -1.63 -0.23
C SER A 156 -17.89 -2.29 0.49
N THR A 157 -16.73 -2.28 -0.15
CA THR A 157 -15.47 -2.70 0.50
C THR A 157 -15.11 -1.78 1.67
N LEU A 158 -15.45 -0.49 1.61
CA LEU A 158 -15.24 0.44 2.72
C LEU A 158 -16.17 0.17 3.91
N ASP A 159 -17.42 -0.19 3.65
CA ASP A 159 -18.35 -0.61 4.71
C ASP A 159 -17.82 -1.86 5.43
N ALA A 160 -17.27 -2.80 4.67
CA ALA A 160 -16.65 -3.99 5.25
C ALA A 160 -15.40 -3.62 6.10
N LEU A 161 -14.53 -2.73 5.61
CA LEU A 161 -13.36 -2.28 6.38
C LEU A 161 -13.78 -1.62 7.70
N ALA A 162 -14.82 -0.78 7.68
CA ALA A 162 -15.32 -0.10 8.87
C ALA A 162 -15.77 -1.07 9.98
N THR A 163 -16.20 -2.30 9.63
CA THR A 163 -16.61 -3.30 10.65
C THR A 163 -15.45 -3.82 11.51
N PHE A 164 -14.20 -3.64 11.06
CA PHE A 164 -12.99 -4.01 11.82
C PHE A 164 -12.47 -2.88 12.71
N TYR A 165 -13.05 -1.67 12.64
CA TYR A 165 -12.64 -0.56 13.48
C TYR A 165 -12.87 -0.87 14.95
N ASN A 166 -11.90 -0.46 15.79
CA ASN A 166 -11.98 -0.61 17.24
C ASN A 166 -12.22 0.76 17.89
N ASP A 167 -13.25 0.89 18.69
CA ASP A 167 -13.61 2.14 19.38
C ASP A 167 -12.47 2.73 20.25
N LYS A 168 -11.50 1.90 20.62
CA LYS A 168 -10.29 2.34 21.34
C LYS A 168 -9.18 2.85 20.39
N GLY A 169 -9.45 2.87 19.09
CA GLY A 169 -8.53 3.27 18.02
C GLY A 169 -7.89 2.10 17.29
N GLY A 170 -7.67 2.27 15.96
CA GLY A 170 -7.09 1.25 15.09
C GLY A 170 -8.09 0.20 14.62
N PHE A 171 -7.56 -0.87 14.01
CA PHE A 171 -8.37 -1.93 13.40
C PHE A 171 -7.99 -3.30 13.95
N LYS A 172 -8.97 -4.18 14.03
CA LYS A 172 -8.80 -5.59 14.39
C LYS A 172 -8.39 -6.38 13.15
N HIS A 173 -7.64 -7.47 13.35
CA HIS A 173 -7.39 -8.42 12.26
C HIS A 173 -8.68 -9.11 11.83
N SER A 174 -9.43 -9.66 12.78
CA SER A 174 -10.71 -10.30 12.52
C SER A 174 -11.82 -9.76 13.44
N GLN A 175 -13.08 -9.97 13.06
CA GLN A 175 -14.21 -9.54 13.90
C GLN A 175 -14.32 -10.34 15.19
N SER A 176 -13.75 -11.54 15.24
CA SER A 176 -13.68 -12.36 16.45
C SER A 176 -12.66 -11.87 17.47
N ASP A 177 -11.78 -10.94 17.10
CA ASP A 177 -10.84 -10.32 18.03
C ASP A 177 -11.59 -9.42 19.01
N THR A 178 -11.62 -9.80 20.27
CA THR A 178 -12.52 -9.18 21.26
C THR A 178 -11.91 -8.00 22.01
N THR A 179 -10.59 -7.80 21.98
CA THR A 179 -9.94 -6.95 22.99
C THR A 179 -8.97 -5.88 22.52
N SER A 180 -8.36 -5.98 21.35
CA SER A 180 -7.33 -5.02 20.94
C SER A 180 -7.27 -4.82 19.43
N SER A 181 -6.76 -3.65 19.03
CA SER A 181 -6.37 -3.40 17.65
C SER A 181 -5.11 -4.21 17.32
N ASN A 182 -5.03 -4.69 16.09
CA ASN A 182 -3.85 -5.35 15.54
C ASN A 182 -2.99 -4.30 14.82
N GLY A 183 -1.67 -4.31 15.01
CA GLY A 183 -0.76 -3.33 14.41
C GLY A 183 -0.76 -3.39 12.88
N LEU A 184 -0.68 -4.59 12.31
CA LEU A 184 -0.67 -4.80 10.86
C LEU A 184 -2.02 -4.42 10.23
N ALA A 185 -3.14 -4.87 10.82
CA ALA A 185 -4.49 -4.51 10.36
C ALA A 185 -4.70 -3.00 10.42
N THR A 186 -4.23 -2.34 11.48
CA THR A 186 -4.32 -0.88 11.63
C THR A 186 -3.52 -0.14 10.56
N GLU A 187 -2.27 -0.53 10.35
CA GLU A 187 -1.44 0.06 9.30
C GLU A 187 -2.11 -0.09 7.93
N GLN A 188 -2.51 -1.32 7.58
CA GLN A 188 -3.09 -1.59 6.26
C GLN A 188 -4.43 -0.88 6.06
N ALA A 189 -5.29 -0.84 7.06
CA ALA A 189 -6.53 -0.09 6.99
C ALA A 189 -6.29 1.42 6.78
N TYR A 190 -5.33 2.01 7.49
CA TYR A 190 -5.04 3.44 7.32
C TYR A 190 -4.43 3.76 5.96
N TYR A 191 -3.54 2.95 5.42
CA TYR A 191 -3.04 3.23 4.07
C TYR A 191 -4.12 2.99 2.99
N ALA A 192 -5.04 2.04 3.19
CA ALA A 192 -6.19 1.85 2.31
C ALA A 192 -7.14 3.06 2.33
N LEU A 193 -7.43 3.59 3.51
CA LEU A 193 -8.21 4.83 3.64
C LEU A 193 -7.47 6.03 3.02
N ALA A 194 -6.15 6.10 3.18
CA ALA A 194 -5.32 7.12 2.53
C ALA A 194 -5.38 7.00 1.00
N SER A 195 -5.32 5.78 0.44
CA SER A 195 -5.42 5.56 -1.01
C SER A 195 -6.77 6.00 -1.56
N TRP A 196 -7.86 5.70 -0.85
CA TRP A 196 -9.19 6.16 -1.22
C TRP A 196 -9.35 7.68 -1.10
N TYR A 197 -8.84 8.28 -0.02
CA TYR A 197 -8.81 9.74 0.12
C TYR A 197 -8.05 10.39 -1.05
N ARG A 198 -6.88 9.87 -1.44
CA ARG A 198 -6.09 10.37 -2.56
C ARG A 198 -6.88 10.30 -3.87
N LEU A 199 -7.56 9.18 -4.14
CA LEU A 199 -8.46 9.03 -5.29
C LEU A 199 -9.56 10.10 -5.29
N LYS A 200 -10.25 10.29 -4.16
CA LYS A 200 -11.34 11.28 -4.04
C LYS A 200 -10.86 12.72 -4.16
N ALA A 201 -9.61 12.98 -3.79
CA ALA A 201 -8.97 14.29 -3.88
C ALA A 201 -8.28 14.55 -5.25
N GLY A 202 -8.38 13.61 -6.20
CA GLY A 202 -7.73 13.72 -7.52
C GLY A 202 -6.20 13.74 -7.46
N LYS A 203 -5.61 13.08 -6.46
CA LYS A 203 -4.17 12.95 -6.26
C LYS A 203 -3.63 11.71 -6.96
N THR A 204 -2.30 11.61 -7.06
CA THR A 204 -1.63 10.40 -7.53
C THR A 204 -1.97 9.20 -6.66
N SER A 205 -1.78 7.97 -7.16
CA SER A 205 -2.06 6.74 -6.43
C SER A 205 -1.20 6.62 -5.16
N LEU A 206 -1.54 5.68 -4.27
CA LEU A 206 -0.88 5.55 -2.95
C LEU A 206 0.65 5.45 -3.05
N TYR A 207 1.14 4.65 -3.99
CA TYR A 207 2.57 4.40 -4.15
C TYR A 207 3.28 5.41 -5.07
N ASP A 208 2.56 6.21 -5.84
CA ASP A 208 3.11 7.35 -6.57
C ASP A 208 3.06 8.60 -5.68
N MET A 209 4.17 8.85 -5.00
CA MET A 209 4.32 9.96 -4.06
C MET A 209 4.94 11.21 -4.70
N SER A 210 4.88 11.33 -6.03
CA SER A 210 5.46 12.45 -6.78
C SER A 210 4.83 13.80 -6.43
N ASP A 211 3.58 13.80 -5.96
CA ASP A 211 2.87 15.01 -5.53
C ASP A 211 3.10 15.38 -4.05
N VAL A 212 3.92 14.62 -3.31
CA VAL A 212 4.17 14.84 -1.89
C VAL A 212 5.48 15.60 -1.68
N THR A 213 5.44 16.64 -0.85
CA THR A 213 6.65 17.36 -0.45
C THR A 213 7.43 16.55 0.58
N THR A 214 8.67 16.20 0.26
CA THR A 214 9.55 15.45 1.19
C THR A 214 9.91 16.31 2.42
N MET A 215 10.22 15.64 3.54
CA MET A 215 10.65 16.33 4.78
C MET A 215 11.85 17.26 4.57
N SER A 216 12.80 16.87 3.72
CA SER A 216 13.96 17.73 3.36
C SER A 216 13.54 19.07 2.78
N LYS A 217 12.57 19.07 1.85
CA LYS A 217 12.04 20.33 1.26
C LYS A 217 11.25 21.15 2.28
N ILE A 218 10.60 20.51 3.26
CA ILE A 218 9.91 21.21 4.35
C ILE A 218 10.93 21.92 5.24
N ILE A 219 12.03 21.26 5.59
CA ILE A 219 13.09 21.82 6.43
C ILE A 219 13.75 23.01 5.70
N GLU A 220 14.12 22.87 4.44
CA GLU A 220 14.69 23.95 3.65
C GLU A 220 13.77 25.17 3.58
N LYS A 221 12.47 24.98 3.37
CA LYS A 221 11.48 26.05 3.32
C LYS A 221 11.30 26.77 4.67
N THR A 222 11.45 26.05 5.77
CA THR A 222 11.35 26.60 7.13
C THR A 222 12.59 27.41 7.49
N VAL A 223 13.78 27.00 7.06
CA VAL A 223 15.05 27.69 7.31
C VAL A 223 15.14 29.00 6.52
N VAL A 224 14.63 29.05 5.29
CA VAL A 224 14.65 30.27 4.45
C VAL A 224 13.71 31.37 5.00
N ASN A 225 12.65 31.02 5.72
CA ASN A 225 11.70 31.99 6.28
C ASN A 225 11.99 32.41 7.72
N GLY A 226 13.02 31.86 8.35
CA GLY A 226 13.47 32.18 9.72
C GLY A 226 14.83 32.86 9.68
N GLY A 227 14.90 34.09 9.19
CA GLY A 227 16.10 34.92 9.39
C GLY A 227 16.18 35.36 10.84
N ASP A 228 16.91 34.63 11.65
CA ASP A 228 17.75 35.23 12.69
C ASP A 228 18.76 34.19 13.26
N SER A 229 19.92 34.70 13.57
CA SER A 229 21.17 34.10 13.93
C SER A 229 21.08 32.98 14.97
N ALA A 230 21.42 31.75 14.61
CA ALA A 230 21.82 30.73 15.58
C ALA A 230 23.23 30.24 15.27
N LYS A 231 24.09 30.35 16.28
CA LYS A 231 25.50 29.99 16.31
C LYS A 231 25.68 28.49 16.00
N ASP A 232 26.74 28.23 15.21
CA ASP A 232 27.30 26.94 14.85
C ASP A 232 27.44 25.97 16.05
N PRO A 233 26.78 24.80 16.09
CA PRO A 233 27.06 23.79 17.10
C PRO A 233 28.27 22.95 16.67
N LYS A 234 29.27 22.93 17.53
CA LYS A 234 30.49 22.16 17.43
C LYS A 234 30.24 20.68 17.14
N LYS A 235 31.07 20.18 16.24
CA LYS A 235 31.29 18.79 15.87
C LYS A 235 31.59 17.94 17.10
N ASP A 236 30.63 17.14 17.57
CA ASP A 236 30.87 16.12 18.59
C ASP A 236 30.94 14.74 17.95
N THR A 237 32.08 14.10 18.19
CA THR A 237 32.40 12.73 17.83
C THR A 237 31.51 11.75 18.57
N LEU A 238 30.83 10.87 17.84
CA LEU A 238 30.05 9.77 18.38
C LEU A 238 30.95 8.74 19.07
N ALA A 239 30.85 8.65 20.37
CA ALA A 239 31.33 7.53 21.19
C ALA A 239 30.23 6.46 21.27
N SER A 240 30.63 5.19 21.08
CA SER A 240 29.76 4.03 21.12
C SER A 240 29.17 3.79 22.52
N GLY A 241 27.89 3.46 22.54
CA GLY A 241 27.24 2.69 23.62
C GLY A 241 26.34 3.49 24.53
N SER A 242 25.08 3.29 24.42
CA SER A 242 24.06 2.97 25.45
C SER A 242 22.67 3.53 25.13
N SER A 243 21.70 2.68 25.33
CA SER A 243 20.24 2.84 25.52
C SER A 243 19.63 4.23 25.27
N LEU A 244 18.79 4.32 24.23
CA LEU A 244 17.84 5.40 24.02
C LEU A 244 16.69 5.30 25.03
N ALA A 245 16.72 6.15 26.06
CA ALA A 245 15.54 6.51 26.83
C ALA A 245 14.80 7.62 26.08
N ALA A 246 13.61 7.34 25.58
CA ALA A 246 12.75 8.32 24.95
C ALA A 246 12.21 9.29 26.01
N SER A 247 12.73 10.52 26.03
CA SER A 247 12.09 11.65 26.72
C SER A 247 11.05 12.24 25.77
N GLY A 248 9.78 11.85 25.98
CA GLY A 248 8.67 12.34 25.19
C GLY A 248 8.26 13.75 25.56
N THR A 249 8.44 14.69 24.64
CA THR A 249 7.66 15.93 24.65
C THR A 249 6.50 15.77 23.68
N THR A 250 5.35 15.42 24.20
CA THR A 250 4.09 15.31 23.44
C THR A 250 3.67 16.72 23.01
N ARG A 251 3.90 17.08 21.76
CA ARG A 251 3.18 18.19 21.13
C ARG A 251 1.87 17.64 20.60
N SER A 252 0.76 17.99 21.24
CA SER A 252 -0.57 17.72 20.73
C SER A 252 -0.77 18.52 19.43
N ILE A 253 -0.89 17.82 18.30
CA ILE A 253 -1.32 18.41 17.05
C ILE A 253 -2.84 18.43 17.06
N THR A 254 -3.42 19.48 17.61
CA THR A 254 -4.87 19.72 17.53
C THR A 254 -5.18 20.46 16.21
N LYS A 255 -5.19 19.76 15.10
CA LYS A 255 -5.96 20.14 13.92
C LYS A 255 -6.82 18.93 13.54
N LYS A 256 -8.09 18.98 13.92
CA LYS A 256 -9.11 18.11 13.32
C LYS A 256 -9.14 18.41 11.82
N ALA A 257 -8.61 17.51 11.01
CA ALA A 257 -8.88 17.49 9.59
C ALA A 257 -10.30 16.94 9.42
N THR A 258 -11.27 17.82 9.21
CA THR A 258 -12.63 17.41 8.86
C THR A 258 -12.60 16.95 7.41
N ILE A 259 -12.52 15.66 7.18
CA ILE A 259 -12.68 15.05 5.86
C ILE A 259 -14.18 15.05 5.58
N LYS A 260 -14.64 15.94 4.67
CA LYS A 260 -16.00 15.84 4.12
C LYS A 260 -16.02 14.67 3.15
N LEU A 261 -16.34 13.51 3.67
CA LEU A 261 -16.58 12.31 2.89
C LEU A 261 -17.97 12.44 2.24
N GLY A 262 -18.01 12.31 0.91
CA GLY A 262 -19.29 12.17 0.19
C GLY A 262 -20.08 10.99 0.75
N LYS A 263 -21.28 10.73 0.28
CA LYS A 263 -22.20 9.73 0.85
C LYS A 263 -21.51 8.43 1.26
N MET A 264 -21.02 8.39 2.48
CA MET A 264 -20.64 7.18 3.19
C MET A 264 -21.86 6.69 3.97
N THR A 265 -21.97 5.39 4.19
CA THR A 265 -22.96 4.87 5.14
C THR A 265 -22.67 5.46 6.53
N GLU A 266 -23.69 5.58 7.38
CA GLU A 266 -23.54 6.15 8.73
C GLU A 266 -22.53 5.36 9.58
N ALA A 267 -22.39 4.04 9.35
CA ALA A 267 -21.40 3.21 10.02
C ALA A 267 -19.94 3.56 9.61
N ALA A 268 -19.70 3.83 8.32
CA ALA A 268 -18.38 4.23 7.83
C ALA A 268 -18.02 5.66 8.26
N LYS A 269 -19.02 6.54 8.46
CA LYS A 269 -18.81 7.88 9.02
C LYS A 269 -18.44 7.82 10.50
N ALA A 270 -19.13 7.01 11.29
CA ALA A 270 -18.88 6.85 12.72
C ALA A 270 -17.47 6.26 13.02
N ALA A 271 -16.88 5.55 12.09
CA ALA A 271 -15.51 5.01 12.23
C ALA A 271 -14.40 6.05 11.97
N LEU A 272 -14.76 7.23 11.42
CA LEU A 272 -13.81 8.29 11.04
C LEU A 272 -13.93 9.57 11.88
N ASP A 273 -14.99 9.72 12.67
CA ASP A 273 -15.19 10.77 13.67
C ASP A 273 -14.53 10.38 15.02
#